data_697ac811fecb55167c657091e0264aed
#
_entry.id   697ac811fecb55167c657091e0264aed
#
_cell.length_a   1.000
_cell.length_b   1.000
_cell.length_c   1.000
_cell.angle_alpha   90.00
_cell.angle_beta   90.00
_cell.angle_gamma   90.00
#
_symmetry.space_group_name_H-M   'P 1'
#
loop_
_entity.id
_entity.type
_entity.pdbx_description
1 polymer ?
#
loop_
_entity_poly.entity_id
_entity_poly.type
_entity_poly.pdbx_seq_one_letter_code
_entity_poly.pdbx_strand_id
1 'polypeptide(L)'
;MAIKVGIIGAGGMLQYHAAGFRQAGAEIVAVADAAPGAAKRAAEKYGIAKSYESVGAMLKGSPEIKAVSVIVPNKFHKPLTVQCLKAGKHVFSEKPPAMNAKEVKEIIDTAKAAKRKVLFNFNNRARPESQAMMKYITDGTVGKINSAQAKWIRRTGIPGFGGWFTTKALSGGGPLIDLLHMIDLAMYFMGYPEPAHVLGQTFSEFITDKQFKGPWGIPDRADGTTDVENAAHGFVTFKGGQVLSLQVSWAEMVKREEVSVVFQGTKAGGKVERLFGIDGLDNTAIDTCELYVQENGHSVNRSIITPACEDMGRIGSAANFIHAIEGKAAPLNTPEQALRLMQVIDAIYASAKTKKPVSI
;
A
#
# COMPACT_ATOMS: atom_id res chain seq x y z
N MET A 1 11.99 27.35 5.30
CA MET A 1 10.81 27.27 6.20
C MET A 1 10.26 25.85 6.13
N ALA A 2 9.81 25.30 7.28
CA ALA A 2 9.20 23.97 7.34
C ALA A 2 7.95 23.88 6.48
N ILE A 3 7.72 22.73 5.83
CA ILE A 3 6.48 22.48 5.09
C ILE A 3 5.34 22.30 6.09
N LYS A 4 4.29 23.13 5.95
CA LYS A 4 3.07 23.01 6.76
C LYS A 4 2.14 21.97 6.18
N VAL A 5 1.73 21.01 7.01
CA VAL A 5 0.94 19.83 6.62
C VAL A 5 -0.41 19.82 7.34
N GLY A 6 -1.48 19.50 6.59
CA GLY A 6 -2.79 19.14 7.13
C GLY A 6 -3.01 17.64 7.06
N ILE A 7 -3.68 17.04 8.05
CA ILE A 7 -4.05 15.62 8.04
C ILE A 7 -5.57 15.49 7.88
N ILE A 8 -6.02 14.62 7.00
CA ILE A 8 -7.41 14.30 6.73
C ILE A 8 -7.69 12.88 7.17
N GLY A 9 -8.49 12.70 8.21
CA GLY A 9 -8.73 11.46 8.91
C GLY A 9 -7.98 11.39 10.25
N ALA A 10 -8.68 11.00 11.30
CA ALA A 10 -8.17 10.88 12.69
C ALA A 10 -7.99 9.43 13.14
N GLY A 11 -7.88 8.49 12.17
CA GLY A 11 -7.73 7.07 12.43
C GLY A 11 -6.32 6.63 12.84
N GLY A 12 -6.13 5.31 13.03
CA GLY A 12 -4.90 4.72 13.55
C GLY A 12 -3.63 5.03 12.75
N MET A 13 -3.76 5.28 11.42
CA MET A 13 -2.61 5.60 10.57
C MET A 13 -2.02 6.99 10.82
N LEU A 14 -2.77 7.90 11.48
CA LEU A 14 -2.31 9.26 11.77
C LEU A 14 -0.96 9.26 12.51
N GLN A 15 -0.77 8.37 13.47
CA GLN A 15 0.47 8.28 14.26
C GLN A 15 1.72 8.12 13.39
N TYR A 16 1.66 7.24 12.39
CA TYR A 16 2.80 6.96 11.50
C TYR A 16 3.07 8.09 10.53
N HIS A 17 2.02 8.67 9.95
CA HIS A 17 2.14 9.83 9.07
C HIS A 17 2.69 11.06 9.82
N ALA A 18 2.15 11.32 11.03
CA ALA A 18 2.63 12.40 11.86
C ALA A 18 4.10 12.23 12.26
N ALA A 19 4.51 11.02 12.64
CA ALA A 19 5.90 10.73 12.97
C ALA A 19 6.83 10.97 11.78
N GLY A 20 6.48 10.44 10.58
CA GLY A 20 7.28 10.61 9.38
C GLY A 20 7.39 12.06 8.91
N PHE A 21 6.31 12.83 8.97
CA PHE A 21 6.34 14.25 8.62
C PHE A 21 7.21 15.05 9.57
N ARG A 22 7.11 14.82 10.89
CA ARG A 22 7.96 15.47 11.88
C ARG A 22 9.42 15.07 11.74
N GLN A 23 9.70 13.79 11.47
CA GLN A 23 11.06 13.31 11.21
C GLN A 23 11.70 14.03 9.99
N ALA A 24 10.90 14.33 8.98
CA ALA A 24 11.35 15.09 7.81
C ALA A 24 11.36 16.62 8.03
N GLY A 25 11.11 17.10 9.25
CA GLY A 25 11.13 18.53 9.59
C GLY A 25 9.87 19.30 9.16
N ALA A 26 8.77 18.62 8.82
CA ALA A 26 7.52 19.30 8.51
C ALA A 26 6.72 19.62 9.79
N GLU A 27 5.90 20.67 9.72
CA GLU A 27 5.01 21.11 10.79
C GLU A 27 3.57 20.66 10.49
N ILE A 28 2.96 19.92 11.42
CA ILE A 28 1.55 19.53 11.30
C ILE A 28 0.70 20.61 11.98
N VAL A 29 -0.01 21.39 11.18
CA VAL A 29 -0.75 22.58 11.67
C VAL A 29 -2.23 22.34 11.85
N ALA A 30 -2.80 21.30 11.19
CA ALA A 30 -4.24 21.05 11.25
C ALA A 30 -4.56 19.58 11.04
N VAL A 31 -5.69 19.15 11.62
CA VAL A 31 -6.33 17.85 11.36
C VAL A 31 -7.81 18.05 11.08
N ALA A 32 -8.36 17.29 10.12
CA ALA A 32 -9.79 17.28 9.79
C ALA A 32 -10.35 15.86 9.81
N ASP A 33 -11.54 15.68 10.38
CA ASP A 33 -12.30 14.42 10.35
C ASP A 33 -13.79 14.71 10.40
N ALA A 34 -14.58 13.96 9.62
CA ALA A 34 -16.03 14.14 9.55
C ALA A 34 -16.78 13.51 10.74
N ALA A 35 -16.14 12.60 11.49
CA ALA A 35 -16.73 12.02 12.68
C ALA A 35 -16.72 13.05 13.83
N PRO A 36 -17.85 13.31 14.50
CA PRO A 36 -17.96 14.34 15.52
C PRO A 36 -16.89 14.22 16.61
N GLY A 37 -16.15 15.30 16.85
CA GLY A 37 -15.11 15.38 17.87
C GLY A 37 -13.84 14.56 17.60
N ALA A 38 -13.77 13.76 16.53
CA ALA A 38 -12.58 12.93 16.23
C ALA A 38 -11.36 13.79 15.93
N ALA A 39 -11.50 14.83 15.11
CA ALA A 39 -10.43 15.76 14.82
C ALA A 39 -9.91 16.47 16.08
N LYS A 40 -10.82 16.90 17.00
CA LYS A 40 -10.43 17.54 18.26
C LYS A 40 -9.60 16.61 19.14
N ARG A 41 -10.08 15.38 19.37
CA ARG A 41 -9.33 14.36 20.16
C ARG A 41 -7.95 14.06 19.54
N ALA A 42 -7.88 13.97 18.21
CA ALA A 42 -6.60 13.77 17.52
C ALA A 42 -5.67 14.98 17.67
N ALA A 43 -6.20 16.20 17.55
CA ALA A 43 -5.42 17.42 17.74
C ALA A 43 -4.80 17.48 19.16
N GLU A 44 -5.59 17.21 20.18
CA GLU A 44 -5.13 17.15 21.59
C GLU A 44 -4.06 16.06 21.77
N LYS A 45 -4.33 14.83 21.29
CA LYS A 45 -3.42 13.69 21.44
C LYS A 45 -2.07 13.90 20.78
N TYR A 46 -2.05 14.53 19.61
CA TYR A 46 -0.82 14.67 18.80
C TYR A 46 -0.22 16.08 18.83
N GLY A 47 -0.75 17.00 19.65
CA GLY A 47 -0.25 18.37 19.74
C GLY A 47 -0.40 19.15 18.44
N ILE A 48 -1.54 19.03 17.76
CA ILE A 48 -1.86 19.74 16.51
C ILE A 48 -2.70 20.97 16.88
N ALA A 49 -2.29 22.14 16.37
CA ALA A 49 -2.87 23.42 16.81
C ALA A 49 -4.34 23.61 16.42
N LYS A 50 -4.76 23.10 15.27
CA LYS A 50 -6.10 23.33 14.72
C LYS A 50 -6.81 22.03 14.38
N SER A 51 -8.11 21.95 14.69
CA SER A 51 -9.00 20.85 14.31
C SER A 51 -10.22 21.34 13.56
N TYR A 52 -10.69 20.54 12.60
CA TYR A 52 -11.81 20.87 11.71
C TYR A 52 -12.70 19.66 11.50
N GLU A 53 -14.00 19.87 11.35
CA GLU A 53 -14.98 18.81 11.07
C GLU A 53 -15.16 18.54 9.57
N SER A 54 -14.46 19.29 8.72
CA SER A 54 -14.46 19.04 7.27
C SER A 54 -13.17 19.50 6.59
N VAL A 55 -12.83 18.85 5.47
CA VAL A 55 -11.69 19.21 4.64
C VAL A 55 -11.82 20.63 4.09
N GLY A 56 -13.04 21.02 3.66
CA GLY A 56 -13.31 22.36 3.17
C GLY A 56 -13.04 23.44 4.22
N ALA A 57 -13.46 23.22 5.47
CA ALA A 57 -13.19 24.14 6.58
C ALA A 57 -11.68 24.23 6.87
N MET A 58 -10.96 23.09 6.86
CA MET A 58 -9.51 23.06 7.06
C MET A 58 -8.76 23.83 5.97
N LEU A 59 -9.09 23.62 4.70
CA LEU A 59 -8.43 24.28 3.57
C LEU A 59 -8.68 25.79 3.59
N LYS A 60 -9.86 26.24 4.02
CA LYS A 60 -10.21 27.66 4.18
C LYS A 60 -9.56 28.29 5.41
N GLY A 61 -9.60 27.59 6.56
CA GLY A 61 -9.11 28.09 7.86
C GLY A 61 -7.61 27.98 8.06
N SER A 62 -6.91 27.22 7.19
CA SER A 62 -5.46 27.04 7.23
C SER A 62 -4.85 27.15 5.83
N PRO A 63 -4.89 28.33 5.20
CA PRO A 63 -4.38 28.54 3.85
C PRO A 63 -2.87 28.30 3.73
N GLU A 64 -2.14 28.41 4.83
CA GLU A 64 -0.70 28.16 4.95
C GLU A 64 -0.28 26.72 4.68
N ILE A 65 -1.21 25.75 4.70
CA ILE A 65 -0.94 24.33 4.38
C ILE A 65 -0.41 24.22 2.96
N LYS A 66 0.72 23.55 2.79
CA LYS A 66 1.35 23.26 1.49
C LYS A 66 1.10 21.82 1.03
N ALA A 67 0.97 20.91 1.97
CA ALA A 67 0.76 19.50 1.72
C ALA A 67 -0.31 18.91 2.65
N VAL A 68 -0.98 17.87 2.20
CA VAL A 68 -1.99 17.16 3.00
C VAL A 68 -1.74 15.66 2.98
N SER A 69 -2.11 15.00 4.07
CA SER A 69 -2.19 13.55 4.17
C SER A 69 -3.64 13.12 4.18
N VAL A 70 -3.99 12.07 3.40
CA VAL A 70 -5.35 11.51 3.30
C VAL A 70 -5.35 10.11 3.88
N ILE A 71 -5.96 9.92 5.05
CA ILE A 71 -6.00 8.66 5.83
C ILE A 71 -7.43 8.30 6.25
N VAL A 72 -8.27 8.11 5.28
CA VAL A 72 -9.72 7.83 5.41
C VAL A 72 -10.06 6.47 4.78
N PRO A 73 -11.29 5.93 4.90
CA PRO A 73 -11.69 4.74 4.17
C PRO A 73 -11.56 4.90 2.65
N ASN A 74 -11.26 3.80 1.96
CA ASN A 74 -10.83 3.75 0.55
C ASN A 74 -11.72 4.57 -0.41
N LYS A 75 -13.04 4.47 -0.26
CA LYS A 75 -14.02 5.23 -1.08
C LYS A 75 -13.75 6.74 -1.12
N PHE A 76 -13.13 7.27 -0.07
CA PHE A 76 -12.91 8.72 0.05
C PHE A 76 -11.52 9.16 -0.40
N HIS A 77 -10.60 8.23 -0.74
CA HIS A 77 -9.26 8.58 -1.19
C HIS A 77 -9.30 9.50 -2.41
N LYS A 78 -9.95 9.07 -3.50
CA LYS A 78 -10.02 9.85 -4.74
C LYS A 78 -10.69 11.21 -4.56
N PRO A 79 -11.93 11.33 -4.05
CA PRO A 79 -12.59 12.63 -3.97
C PRO A 79 -11.82 13.64 -3.12
N LEU A 80 -11.25 13.22 -1.99
CA LEU A 80 -10.49 14.11 -1.11
C LEU A 80 -9.12 14.47 -1.68
N THR A 81 -8.43 13.53 -2.33
CA THR A 81 -7.18 13.79 -3.05
C THR A 81 -7.40 14.82 -4.14
N VAL A 82 -8.41 14.66 -4.98
CA VAL A 82 -8.77 15.59 -6.06
C VAL A 82 -9.13 16.98 -5.50
N GLN A 83 -9.91 17.04 -4.42
CA GLN A 83 -10.25 18.30 -3.75
C GLN A 83 -9.00 19.05 -3.30
N CYS A 84 -8.05 18.36 -2.67
CA CYS A 84 -6.82 18.97 -2.17
C CYS A 84 -5.87 19.40 -3.29
N LEU A 85 -5.74 18.58 -4.34
CA LEU A 85 -4.96 18.94 -5.53
C LEU A 85 -5.51 20.21 -6.21
N LYS A 86 -6.85 20.30 -6.39
CA LYS A 86 -7.52 21.50 -6.91
C LYS A 86 -7.32 22.73 -6.03
N ALA A 87 -7.19 22.55 -4.72
CA ALA A 87 -6.83 23.60 -3.78
C ALA A 87 -5.32 23.94 -3.77
N GLY A 88 -4.55 23.39 -4.72
CA GLY A 88 -3.12 23.67 -4.87
C GLY A 88 -2.22 23.01 -3.82
N LYS A 89 -2.66 21.94 -3.17
CA LYS A 89 -1.88 21.22 -2.14
C LYS A 89 -1.20 20.00 -2.74
N HIS A 90 0.02 19.67 -2.29
CA HIS A 90 0.62 18.36 -2.51
C HIS A 90 -0.13 17.32 -1.67
N VAL A 91 -0.23 16.07 -2.14
CA VAL A 91 -1.02 15.04 -1.45
C VAL A 91 -0.22 13.77 -1.21
N PHE A 92 -0.27 13.27 0.01
CA PHE A 92 0.15 11.93 0.41
C PHE A 92 -1.10 11.15 0.81
N SER A 93 -1.47 10.15 0.02
CA SER A 93 -2.69 9.37 0.27
C SER A 93 -2.38 7.97 0.74
N GLU A 94 -3.22 7.43 1.61
CA GLU A 94 -3.18 6.01 1.93
C GLU A 94 -3.47 5.14 0.70
N LYS A 95 -3.06 3.88 0.83
CA LYS A 95 -3.44 2.82 -0.11
C LYS A 95 -4.83 2.26 0.21
N PRO A 96 -5.55 1.73 -0.79
CA PRO A 96 -5.26 1.78 -2.23
C PRO A 96 -5.30 3.20 -2.75
N PRO A 97 -4.64 3.49 -3.87
CA PRO A 97 -4.64 4.85 -4.46
C PRO A 97 -6.04 5.41 -4.71
N ALA A 98 -6.96 4.55 -5.13
CA ALA A 98 -8.38 4.80 -5.34
C ALA A 98 -9.12 3.46 -5.44
N MET A 99 -10.41 3.48 -5.73
CA MET A 99 -11.26 2.28 -5.85
C MET A 99 -10.97 1.46 -7.12
N ASN A 100 -10.39 2.06 -8.17
CA ASN A 100 -10.06 1.45 -9.45
C ASN A 100 -9.07 2.32 -10.26
N ALA A 101 -8.56 1.78 -11.37
CA ALA A 101 -7.59 2.44 -12.24
C ALA A 101 -8.14 3.73 -12.88
N LYS A 102 -9.44 3.79 -13.22
CA LYS A 102 -10.08 5.00 -13.78
C LYS A 102 -9.99 6.16 -12.80
N GLU A 103 -10.26 5.93 -11.54
CA GLU A 103 -10.16 6.95 -10.50
C GLU A 103 -8.72 7.41 -10.27
N VAL A 104 -7.74 6.50 -10.35
CA VAL A 104 -6.31 6.86 -10.28
C VAL A 104 -5.92 7.77 -11.45
N LYS A 105 -6.42 7.48 -12.66
CA LYS A 105 -6.21 8.33 -13.83
C LYS A 105 -6.72 9.75 -13.61
N GLU A 106 -7.89 9.92 -12.99
CA GLU A 106 -8.44 11.24 -12.65
C GLU A 106 -7.56 11.99 -11.62
N ILE A 107 -6.98 11.27 -10.65
CA ILE A 107 -6.02 11.85 -9.71
C ILE A 107 -4.78 12.34 -10.46
N ILE A 108 -4.22 11.51 -11.35
CA ILE A 108 -3.04 11.87 -12.16
C ILE A 108 -3.30 13.14 -12.98
N ASP A 109 -4.41 13.19 -13.70
CA ASP A 109 -4.76 14.32 -14.54
C ASP A 109 -4.94 15.60 -13.72
N THR A 110 -5.58 15.48 -12.54
CA THR A 110 -5.74 16.59 -11.61
C THR A 110 -4.40 17.06 -11.05
N ALA A 111 -3.52 16.13 -10.66
CA ALA A 111 -2.19 16.46 -10.14
C ALA A 111 -1.33 17.19 -11.18
N LYS A 112 -1.36 16.74 -12.44
CA LYS A 112 -0.69 17.39 -13.57
C LYS A 112 -1.22 18.79 -13.83
N ALA A 113 -2.54 18.94 -13.89
CA ALA A 113 -3.18 20.25 -14.08
C ALA A 113 -2.86 21.24 -12.94
N ALA A 114 -2.88 20.78 -11.70
CA ALA A 114 -2.55 21.57 -10.52
C ALA A 114 -1.04 21.82 -10.35
N LYS A 115 -0.17 21.14 -11.09
CA LYS A 115 1.30 21.13 -10.90
C LYS A 115 1.68 20.77 -9.46
N ARG A 116 1.05 19.73 -8.92
CA ARG A 116 1.28 19.24 -7.54
C ARG A 116 1.70 17.79 -7.55
N LYS A 117 2.50 17.42 -6.56
CA LYS A 117 2.92 16.03 -6.36
C LYS A 117 1.81 15.28 -5.62
N VAL A 118 1.55 14.06 -6.04
CA VAL A 118 0.77 13.07 -5.30
C VAL A 118 1.59 11.81 -5.16
N LEU A 119 1.71 11.28 -3.93
CA LEU A 119 2.34 10.01 -3.61
C LEU A 119 1.36 9.17 -2.81
N PHE A 120 1.51 7.86 -2.92
CA PHE A 120 0.70 6.90 -2.19
C PHE A 120 1.54 6.15 -1.16
N ASN A 121 0.92 5.74 -0.04
CA ASN A 121 1.63 5.06 1.03
C ASN A 121 1.92 3.58 0.68
N PHE A 122 2.78 3.35 -0.30
CA PHE A 122 3.37 2.04 -0.58
C PHE A 122 4.54 1.81 0.37
N ASN A 123 4.21 1.74 1.66
CA ASN A 123 5.17 1.76 2.77
C ASN A 123 6.19 0.62 2.72
N ASN A 124 5.84 -0.55 2.17
CA ASN A 124 6.77 -1.67 2.06
C ASN A 124 8.00 -1.35 1.18
N ARG A 125 7.93 -0.37 0.30
CA ARG A 125 9.10 0.13 -0.44
C ARG A 125 10.12 0.84 0.45
N ALA A 126 9.67 1.46 1.56
CA ALA A 126 10.54 2.19 2.50
C ALA A 126 11.17 1.28 3.57
N ARG A 127 10.82 0.00 3.62
CA ARG A 127 11.42 -0.95 4.56
C ARG A 127 12.90 -1.16 4.26
N PRO A 128 13.75 -1.33 5.30
CA PRO A 128 15.20 -1.51 5.12
C PRO A 128 15.58 -2.65 4.17
N GLU A 129 14.92 -3.81 4.27
CA GLU A 129 15.17 -4.96 3.40
C GLU A 129 14.78 -4.68 1.95
N SER A 130 13.67 -3.96 1.72
CA SER A 130 13.26 -3.56 0.38
C SER A 130 14.23 -2.59 -0.25
N GLN A 131 14.72 -1.63 0.53
CA GLN A 131 15.71 -0.66 0.08
C GLN A 131 17.08 -1.29 -0.15
N ALA A 132 17.49 -2.25 0.70
CA ALA A 132 18.72 -3.01 0.50
C ALA A 132 18.65 -3.84 -0.80
N MET A 133 17.55 -4.57 -1.01
CA MET A 133 17.33 -5.35 -2.24
C MET A 133 17.33 -4.47 -3.48
N MET A 134 16.68 -3.29 -3.43
CA MET A 134 16.70 -2.34 -4.55
C MET A 134 18.09 -1.88 -4.94
N LYS A 135 19.03 -1.75 -4.00
CA LYS A 135 20.43 -1.42 -4.33
C LYS A 135 21.06 -2.49 -5.20
N TYR A 136 20.92 -3.77 -4.85
CA TYR A 136 21.42 -4.89 -5.66
C TYR A 136 20.73 -5.03 -7.03
N ILE A 137 19.47 -4.60 -7.12
CA ILE A 137 18.76 -4.56 -8.41
C ILE A 137 19.30 -3.41 -9.27
N THR A 138 19.46 -2.23 -8.69
CA THR A 138 19.86 -1.02 -9.43
C THR A 138 21.35 -0.99 -9.80
N ASP A 139 22.22 -1.64 -9.03
CA ASP A 139 23.65 -1.76 -9.37
C ASP A 139 23.93 -2.86 -10.42
N GLY A 140 22.90 -3.60 -10.83
CA GLY A 140 22.99 -4.63 -11.86
C GLY A 140 23.46 -5.99 -11.37
N THR A 141 23.62 -6.20 -10.07
CA THR A 141 23.96 -7.50 -9.45
C THR A 141 22.92 -8.58 -9.82
N VAL A 142 21.64 -8.23 -9.82
CA VAL A 142 20.54 -9.14 -10.12
C VAL A 142 20.36 -9.35 -11.64
N GLY A 143 20.76 -8.39 -12.44
CA GLY A 143 20.44 -8.35 -13.87
C GLY A 143 18.97 -8.02 -14.14
N LYS A 144 18.43 -8.41 -15.30
CA LYS A 144 17.02 -8.20 -15.65
C LYS A 144 16.16 -9.23 -14.91
N ILE A 145 15.17 -8.78 -14.14
CA ILE A 145 14.20 -9.67 -13.49
C ILE A 145 13.21 -10.19 -14.54
N ASN A 146 13.11 -11.51 -14.67
CA ASN A 146 12.23 -12.18 -15.63
C ASN A 146 10.90 -12.61 -14.98
N SER A 147 10.94 -13.01 -13.72
CA SER A 147 9.75 -13.46 -13.00
C SER A 147 9.78 -13.05 -11.54
N ALA A 148 8.60 -12.86 -10.97
CA ALA A 148 8.42 -12.67 -9.55
C ALA A 148 7.18 -13.40 -9.03
N GLN A 149 7.18 -13.68 -7.73
CA GLN A 149 6.04 -14.20 -6.98
C GLN A 149 5.77 -13.25 -5.83
N ALA A 150 4.53 -12.80 -5.69
CA ALA A 150 4.07 -11.94 -4.60
C ALA A 150 3.06 -12.71 -3.74
N LYS A 151 3.32 -12.81 -2.44
CA LYS A 151 2.42 -13.46 -1.51
C LYS A 151 2.13 -12.57 -0.31
N TRP A 152 0.88 -12.53 0.09
CA TRP A 152 0.44 -12.15 1.42
C TRP A 152 -0.76 -12.99 1.79
N ILE A 153 -0.51 -14.10 2.44
CA ILE A 153 -1.52 -15.08 2.80
C ILE A 153 -1.65 -15.17 4.32
N ARG A 154 -2.86 -15.13 4.81
CA ARG A 154 -3.19 -15.26 6.23
C ARG A 154 -4.01 -16.50 6.47
N ARG A 155 -3.76 -17.16 7.60
CA ARG A 155 -4.65 -18.21 8.09
C ARG A 155 -5.92 -17.59 8.68
N THR A 156 -5.77 -16.53 9.47
CA THR A 156 -6.85 -15.85 10.18
C THR A 156 -6.62 -14.35 10.12
N GLY A 157 -7.45 -13.63 9.37
CA GLY A 157 -7.17 -12.21 9.13
C GLY A 157 -8.29 -11.43 8.48
N ILE A 158 -9.57 -11.88 8.62
CA ILE A 158 -10.72 -11.06 8.20
C ILE A 158 -10.84 -9.87 9.16
N PRO A 159 -10.81 -8.61 8.68
CA PRO A 159 -10.69 -7.42 9.54
C PRO A 159 -11.99 -7.03 10.27
N GLY A 160 -12.97 -7.91 10.37
CA GLY A 160 -14.28 -7.69 10.95
C GLY A 160 -15.40 -7.80 9.91
N PHE A 161 -16.64 -8.01 10.34
CA PHE A 161 -17.78 -8.28 9.47
C PHE A 161 -18.69 -7.06 9.38
N GLY A 162 -19.26 -6.79 8.18
CA GLY A 162 -20.18 -5.69 7.95
C GLY A 162 -19.57 -4.28 8.08
N GLY A 163 -18.27 -4.17 8.36
CA GLY A 163 -17.54 -2.91 8.38
C GLY A 163 -17.15 -2.42 6.99
N TRP A 164 -16.53 -1.25 6.92
CA TRP A 164 -16.13 -0.66 5.64
C TRP A 164 -15.09 -1.53 4.88
N PHE A 165 -14.23 -2.27 5.58
CA PHE A 165 -13.25 -3.18 4.97
C PHE A 165 -13.91 -4.31 4.17
N THR A 166 -15.00 -4.87 4.69
CA THR A 166 -15.69 -6.02 4.09
C THR A 166 -16.91 -5.64 3.26
N THR A 167 -17.23 -4.35 3.18
CA THR A 167 -18.26 -3.82 2.28
C THR A 167 -17.64 -3.32 0.98
N LYS A 168 -17.84 -4.04 -0.12
CA LYS A 168 -17.20 -3.77 -1.42
C LYS A 168 -17.43 -2.34 -1.93
N ALA A 169 -18.62 -1.79 -1.71
CA ALA A 169 -18.95 -0.41 -2.09
C ALA A 169 -18.13 0.66 -1.34
N LEU A 170 -17.46 0.29 -0.24
CA LEU A 170 -16.63 1.17 0.59
C LEU A 170 -15.14 0.89 0.47
N SER A 171 -14.79 -0.39 0.33
CA SER A 171 -13.39 -0.86 0.28
C SER A 171 -12.84 -1.01 -1.14
N GLY A 172 -13.70 -1.30 -2.13
CA GLY A 172 -13.30 -1.67 -3.49
C GLY A 172 -13.08 -3.17 -3.69
N GLY A 173 -12.88 -3.92 -2.60
CA GLY A 173 -12.63 -5.36 -2.56
C GLY A 173 -12.06 -5.80 -1.23
N GLY A 174 -11.70 -7.06 -1.12
CA GLY A 174 -11.13 -7.68 0.06
C GLY A 174 -9.59 -7.67 0.07
N PRO A 175 -8.93 -8.83 0.30
CA PRO A 175 -7.48 -8.92 0.39
C PRO A 175 -6.73 -8.45 -0.85
N LEU A 176 -7.30 -8.55 -2.05
CA LEU A 176 -6.65 -8.07 -3.26
C LEU A 176 -6.40 -6.55 -3.22
N ILE A 177 -7.32 -5.80 -2.62
CA ILE A 177 -7.19 -4.36 -2.40
C ILE A 177 -6.38 -4.03 -1.13
N ASP A 178 -6.60 -4.78 -0.05
CA ASP A 178 -5.94 -4.49 1.23
C ASP A 178 -4.46 -4.89 1.23
N LEU A 179 -4.15 -6.07 0.69
CA LEU A 179 -2.81 -6.66 0.71
C LEU A 179 -2.00 -6.43 -0.59
N LEU A 180 -2.39 -5.43 -1.38
CA LEU A 180 -1.72 -5.05 -2.64
C LEU A 180 -0.22 -4.72 -2.49
N HIS A 181 0.25 -4.54 -1.27
CA HIS A 181 1.63 -4.16 -0.99
C HIS A 181 2.69 -5.09 -1.56
N MET A 182 2.45 -6.43 -1.58
CA MET A 182 3.42 -7.36 -2.14
C MET A 182 3.37 -7.39 -3.65
N ILE A 183 2.19 -7.16 -4.25
CA ILE A 183 2.05 -6.98 -5.70
C ILE A 183 2.82 -5.72 -6.12
N ASP A 184 2.64 -4.62 -5.39
CA ASP A 184 3.38 -3.37 -5.58
C ASP A 184 4.89 -3.56 -5.44
N LEU A 185 5.33 -4.25 -4.39
CA LEU A 185 6.75 -4.47 -4.14
C LEU A 185 7.40 -5.35 -5.21
N ALA A 186 6.71 -6.40 -5.68
CA ALA A 186 7.19 -7.24 -6.76
C ALA A 186 7.31 -6.43 -8.07
N MET A 187 6.29 -5.64 -8.42
CA MET A 187 6.35 -4.76 -9.59
C MET A 187 7.45 -3.71 -9.45
N TYR A 188 7.69 -3.18 -8.23
CA TYR A 188 8.76 -2.24 -7.94
C TYR A 188 10.14 -2.85 -8.18
N PHE A 189 10.40 -4.06 -7.71
CA PHE A 189 11.64 -4.79 -7.98
C PHE A 189 11.84 -5.09 -9.47
N MET A 190 10.76 -5.38 -10.19
CA MET A 190 10.77 -5.61 -11.65
C MET A 190 10.94 -4.33 -12.48
N GLY A 191 11.04 -3.16 -11.86
CA GLY A 191 11.10 -1.86 -12.55
C GLY A 191 9.75 -1.38 -13.09
N TYR A 192 8.64 -1.90 -12.59
CA TYR A 192 7.27 -1.55 -12.96
C TYR A 192 6.97 -1.73 -14.46
N PRO A 193 7.16 -2.92 -15.01
CA PRO A 193 6.94 -3.17 -16.43
C PRO A 193 5.48 -2.93 -16.81
N GLU A 194 5.22 -2.70 -18.09
CA GLU A 194 3.87 -2.46 -18.60
C GLU A 194 3.12 -3.80 -18.67
N PRO A 195 1.97 -3.94 -17.96
CA PRO A 195 1.19 -5.18 -17.97
C PRO A 195 0.54 -5.40 -19.35
N ALA A 196 0.39 -6.66 -19.75
CA ALA A 196 -0.19 -7.06 -21.05
C ALA A 196 -1.46 -7.89 -20.86
N HIS A 197 -1.35 -9.02 -20.15
CA HIS A 197 -2.49 -9.92 -19.91
C HIS A 197 -2.51 -10.37 -18.47
N VAL A 198 -3.72 -10.57 -17.95
CA VAL A 198 -3.98 -11.04 -16.59
C VAL A 198 -4.98 -12.19 -16.62
N LEU A 199 -4.64 -13.28 -15.94
CA LEU A 199 -5.57 -14.33 -15.57
C LEU A 199 -5.67 -14.33 -14.04
N GLY A 200 -6.89 -14.24 -13.50
CA GLY A 200 -7.10 -14.18 -12.06
C GLY A 200 -8.39 -14.85 -11.62
N GLN A 201 -8.41 -15.24 -10.35
CA GLN A 201 -9.56 -15.84 -9.68
C GLN A 201 -9.67 -15.30 -8.25
N THR A 202 -10.92 -15.13 -7.79
CA THR A 202 -11.24 -14.76 -6.40
C THR A 202 -12.11 -15.82 -5.76
N PHE A 203 -11.98 -15.96 -4.44
CA PHE A 203 -12.65 -16.95 -3.62
C PHE A 203 -13.33 -16.27 -2.43
N SER A 204 -14.49 -16.76 -2.01
CA SER A 204 -15.31 -16.14 -0.96
C SER A 204 -15.86 -17.14 0.06
N GLU A 205 -15.31 -18.36 0.10
CA GLU A 205 -15.82 -19.46 0.90
C GLU A 205 -15.77 -19.17 2.41
N PHE A 206 -14.74 -18.44 2.85
CA PHE A 206 -14.52 -18.16 4.27
C PHE A 206 -14.89 -16.74 4.72
N ILE A 207 -15.33 -15.87 3.79
CA ILE A 207 -15.47 -14.44 4.09
C ILE A 207 -16.50 -14.11 5.17
N THR A 208 -17.45 -14.99 5.43
CA THR A 208 -18.46 -14.84 6.49
C THR A 208 -18.22 -15.71 7.72
N ASP A 209 -17.18 -16.56 7.70
CA ASP A 209 -16.88 -17.45 8.79
C ASP A 209 -16.09 -16.71 9.90
N LYS A 210 -16.71 -16.59 11.08
CA LYS A 210 -16.18 -15.89 12.23
C LYS A 210 -14.91 -16.51 12.82
N GLN A 211 -14.62 -17.79 12.51
CA GLN A 211 -13.40 -18.45 12.94
C GLN A 211 -12.15 -17.83 12.30
N PHE A 212 -12.30 -17.16 11.16
CA PHE A 212 -11.22 -16.49 10.45
C PHE A 212 -11.12 -14.98 10.74
N LYS A 213 -11.82 -14.49 11.77
CA LYS A 213 -11.70 -13.07 12.19
C LYS A 213 -10.27 -12.78 12.67
N GLY A 214 -9.68 -11.72 12.14
CA GLY A 214 -8.36 -11.25 12.52
C GLY A 214 -8.31 -10.63 13.92
N PRO A 215 -7.10 -10.50 14.51
CA PRO A 215 -6.91 -10.16 15.92
C PRO A 215 -7.00 -8.66 16.22
N TRP A 216 -7.27 -7.81 15.25
CA TRP A 216 -7.14 -6.34 15.41
C TRP A 216 -8.28 -5.66 16.16
N GLY A 217 -9.25 -6.40 16.69
CA GLY A 217 -10.33 -5.86 17.51
C GLY A 217 -11.29 -4.93 16.77
N ILE A 218 -11.36 -5.02 15.42
CA ILE A 218 -12.30 -4.22 14.63
C ILE A 218 -13.72 -4.75 14.88
N PRO A 219 -14.65 -3.89 15.35
CA PRO A 219 -16.01 -4.32 15.68
C PRO A 219 -16.78 -4.80 14.45
N ASP A 220 -17.58 -5.85 14.61
CA ASP A 220 -18.56 -6.26 13.61
C ASP A 220 -19.74 -5.27 13.59
N ARG A 221 -20.36 -5.11 12.44
CA ARG A 221 -21.55 -4.28 12.22
C ARG A 221 -22.67 -5.12 11.66
N ALA A 222 -23.76 -5.24 12.39
CA ALA A 222 -24.92 -6.03 11.99
C ALA A 222 -25.70 -5.39 10.82
N ASP A 223 -25.59 -4.08 10.67
CA ASP A 223 -26.26 -3.28 9.63
C ASP A 223 -25.48 -3.16 8.32
N GLY A 224 -24.28 -3.76 8.25
CA GLY A 224 -23.43 -3.70 7.07
C GLY A 224 -23.40 -4.99 6.27
N THR A 225 -22.71 -4.94 5.13
CA THR A 225 -22.53 -6.09 4.24
C THR A 225 -21.13 -6.66 4.32
N THR A 226 -21.00 -7.98 4.07
CA THR A 226 -19.73 -8.68 3.90
C THR A 226 -19.79 -9.36 2.55
N ASP A 227 -19.33 -8.65 1.50
CA ASP A 227 -19.53 -8.99 0.09
C ASP A 227 -18.25 -8.90 -0.76
N VAL A 228 -17.10 -9.04 -0.11
CA VAL A 228 -15.79 -9.09 -0.74
C VAL A 228 -15.25 -10.53 -0.79
N GLU A 229 -14.17 -10.75 -1.51
CA GLU A 229 -13.44 -12.02 -1.49
C GLU A 229 -12.65 -12.20 -0.19
N ASN A 230 -12.33 -13.48 0.19
CA ASN A 230 -11.35 -13.79 1.24
C ASN A 230 -9.97 -14.16 0.68
N ALA A 231 -9.89 -14.51 -0.60
CA ALA A 231 -8.63 -14.84 -1.28
C ALA A 231 -8.69 -14.46 -2.76
N ALA A 232 -7.51 -14.19 -3.33
CA ALA A 232 -7.34 -13.96 -4.77
C ALA A 232 -6.00 -14.52 -5.24
N HIS A 233 -6.01 -15.13 -6.43
CA HIS A 233 -4.85 -15.62 -7.14
C HIS A 233 -4.78 -14.97 -8.52
N GLY A 234 -3.57 -14.69 -9.01
CA GLY A 234 -3.39 -14.11 -10.32
C GLY A 234 -2.07 -14.44 -10.97
N PHE A 235 -2.08 -14.41 -12.31
CA PHE A 235 -0.91 -14.50 -13.15
C PHE A 235 -0.93 -13.35 -14.15
N VAL A 236 0.15 -12.57 -14.18
CA VAL A 236 0.29 -11.37 -15.00
C VAL A 236 1.46 -11.56 -15.96
N THR A 237 1.24 -11.32 -17.24
CA THR A 237 2.31 -11.18 -18.22
C THR A 237 2.51 -9.71 -18.54
N PHE A 238 3.75 -9.34 -18.84
CA PHE A 238 4.14 -7.97 -19.17
C PHE A 238 4.65 -7.89 -20.61
N LYS A 239 4.54 -6.73 -21.25
CA LYS A 239 4.97 -6.51 -22.64
C LYS A 239 6.46 -6.83 -22.89
N GLY A 240 7.29 -6.68 -21.85
CA GLY A 240 8.73 -7.02 -21.91
C GLY A 240 9.05 -8.50 -21.71
N GLY A 241 8.03 -9.40 -21.65
CA GLY A 241 8.17 -10.85 -21.46
C GLY A 241 8.31 -11.29 -20.00
N GLN A 242 8.27 -10.37 -19.04
CA GLN A 242 8.29 -10.71 -17.62
C GLN A 242 6.95 -11.33 -17.19
N VAL A 243 6.97 -12.04 -16.05
CA VAL A 243 5.76 -12.60 -15.44
C VAL A 243 5.71 -12.34 -13.94
N LEU A 244 4.50 -12.21 -13.40
CA LEU A 244 4.23 -12.13 -11.97
C LEU A 244 3.11 -13.09 -11.61
N SER A 245 3.36 -14.01 -10.68
CA SER A 245 2.32 -14.76 -9.99
C SER A 245 2.02 -14.09 -8.65
N LEU A 246 0.76 -14.09 -8.23
CA LEU A 246 0.36 -13.48 -6.97
C LEU A 246 -0.69 -14.30 -6.23
N GLN A 247 -0.61 -14.26 -4.91
CA GLN A 247 -1.56 -14.86 -4.01
C GLN A 247 -1.73 -13.94 -2.80
N VAL A 248 -2.98 -13.56 -2.53
CA VAL A 248 -3.34 -12.75 -1.36
C VAL A 248 -4.58 -13.31 -0.70
N SER A 249 -4.58 -13.37 0.64
CA SER A 249 -5.75 -13.82 1.38
C SER A 249 -5.84 -13.26 2.80
N TRP A 250 -7.06 -13.11 3.28
CA TRP A 250 -7.37 -12.88 4.69
C TRP A 250 -7.65 -14.19 5.44
N ALA A 251 -8.07 -15.22 4.71
CA ALA A 251 -8.45 -16.52 5.28
C ALA A 251 -8.14 -17.66 4.30
N GLU A 252 -7.20 -18.52 4.69
CA GLU A 252 -6.87 -19.76 3.99
C GLU A 252 -6.39 -20.82 4.97
N MET A 253 -6.59 -22.10 4.63
CA MET A 253 -6.11 -23.24 5.43
C MET A 253 -4.61 -23.46 5.22
N VAL A 254 -3.78 -22.54 5.73
CA VAL A 254 -2.32 -22.54 5.60
C VAL A 254 -1.66 -22.72 6.97
N LYS A 255 -0.37 -23.09 6.97
CA LYS A 255 0.40 -23.34 8.20
C LYS A 255 0.53 -22.06 9.05
N ARG A 256 0.78 -20.92 8.43
CA ARG A 256 1.05 -19.61 9.07
C ARG A 256 0.84 -18.47 8.09
N GLU A 257 0.86 -17.24 8.57
CA GLU A 257 0.91 -16.07 7.71
C GLU A 257 2.27 -15.99 7.00
N GLU A 258 2.24 -15.77 5.69
CA GLU A 258 3.41 -15.58 4.84
C GLU A 258 3.27 -14.28 4.06
N VAL A 259 4.31 -13.44 4.13
CA VAL A 259 4.41 -12.18 3.40
C VAL A 259 5.73 -12.20 2.66
N SER A 260 5.71 -12.37 1.33
CA SER A 260 6.95 -12.52 0.58
C SER A 260 6.89 -11.97 -0.84
N VAL A 261 8.06 -11.56 -1.33
CA VAL A 261 8.37 -11.39 -2.74
C VAL A 261 9.61 -12.20 -3.07
N VAL A 262 9.46 -13.15 -3.98
CA VAL A 262 10.57 -13.94 -4.54
C VAL A 262 10.71 -13.57 -6.01
N PHE A 263 11.93 -13.38 -6.50
CA PHE A 263 12.14 -13.06 -7.91
C PHE A 263 13.35 -13.79 -8.50
N GLN A 264 13.33 -13.91 -9.82
CA GLN A 264 14.41 -14.47 -10.62
C GLN A 264 14.92 -13.42 -11.63
N GLY A 265 16.15 -13.02 -11.46
CA GLY A 265 16.88 -12.20 -12.41
C GLY A 265 17.81 -13.04 -13.30
N THR A 266 18.41 -12.40 -14.30
CA THR A 266 19.32 -13.07 -15.26
C THR A 266 20.69 -13.39 -14.66
N LYS A 267 21.06 -12.78 -13.52
CA LYS A 267 22.34 -12.98 -12.84
C LYS A 267 22.18 -13.50 -11.41
N ALA A 268 21.10 -13.17 -10.74
CA ALA A 268 20.80 -13.62 -9.38
C ALA A 268 19.29 -13.71 -9.14
N GLY A 269 18.87 -14.62 -8.28
CA GLY A 269 17.56 -14.62 -7.65
C GLY A 269 17.58 -13.85 -6.34
N GLY A 270 16.40 -13.56 -5.78
CA GLY A 270 16.32 -12.95 -4.46
C GLY A 270 14.97 -13.14 -3.79
N LYS A 271 14.96 -12.93 -2.48
CA LYS A 271 13.78 -13.07 -1.63
C LYS A 271 13.75 -12.02 -0.53
N VAL A 272 12.60 -11.42 -0.36
CA VAL A 272 12.24 -10.66 0.84
C VAL A 272 11.02 -11.33 1.45
N GLU A 273 11.11 -11.76 2.72
CA GLU A 273 10.06 -12.54 3.37
C GLU A 273 9.91 -12.18 4.84
N ARG A 274 8.68 -12.23 5.30
CA ARG A 274 8.29 -12.19 6.71
C ARG A 274 7.34 -13.34 6.98
N LEU A 275 7.60 -14.09 8.05
CA LEU A 275 6.77 -15.20 8.50
C LEU A 275 6.18 -14.84 9.86
N PHE A 276 4.87 -14.84 9.96
CA PHE A 276 4.15 -14.54 11.18
C PHE A 276 3.52 -15.80 11.81
N GLY A 277 2.94 -15.66 13.00
CA GLY A 277 2.20 -16.72 13.67
C GLY A 277 0.89 -17.07 12.97
N ILE A 278 0.17 -18.04 13.54
CA ILE A 278 -1.11 -18.55 13.01
C ILE A 278 -2.22 -17.50 13.13
N ASP A 279 -2.17 -16.72 14.17
CA ASP A 279 -3.18 -15.72 14.57
C ASP A 279 -2.95 -14.34 13.97
N GLY A 280 -1.93 -14.17 13.12
CA GLY A 280 -1.54 -12.87 12.59
C GLY A 280 -0.92 -11.93 13.63
N LEU A 281 -0.77 -12.37 14.89
CA LEU A 281 0.00 -11.70 15.92
C LEU A 281 1.43 -12.19 15.85
N ASP A 282 2.35 -11.26 15.77
CA ASP A 282 3.72 -11.60 15.53
C ASP A 282 4.52 -11.81 16.80
N ASN A 283 4.68 -13.06 17.17
CA ASN A 283 5.68 -13.47 18.16
C ASN A 283 6.88 -14.18 17.52
N THR A 284 6.89 -14.36 16.21
CA THR A 284 7.91 -15.16 15.50
C THR A 284 8.23 -14.59 14.12
N ALA A 285 8.27 -13.26 13.98
CA ALA A 285 8.67 -12.63 12.72
C ALA A 285 10.08 -13.07 12.35
N ILE A 286 10.20 -13.68 11.19
CA ILE A 286 11.48 -13.96 10.55
C ILE A 286 11.55 -13.04 9.34
N ASP A 287 12.32 -11.97 9.46
CA ASP A 287 12.61 -11.12 8.33
C ASP A 287 13.79 -11.73 7.56
N THR A 288 13.53 -12.11 6.32
CA THR A 288 14.53 -12.66 5.41
C THR A 288 14.75 -11.71 4.25
N CYS A 289 16.02 -11.37 4.00
CA CYS A 289 16.46 -10.65 2.80
C CYS A 289 17.66 -11.40 2.23
N GLU A 290 17.48 -12.08 1.10
CA GLU A 290 18.51 -12.97 0.55
C GLU A 290 18.68 -12.79 -0.96
N LEU A 291 19.91 -12.98 -1.41
CA LEU A 291 20.28 -13.19 -2.82
C LEU A 291 20.77 -14.59 -3.05
N TYR A 292 20.42 -15.17 -4.19
CA TYR A 292 20.80 -16.50 -4.65
C TYR A 292 21.68 -16.34 -5.89
N VAL A 293 22.95 -16.71 -5.77
CA VAL A 293 23.96 -16.51 -6.81
C VAL A 293 24.76 -17.76 -7.11
N GLN A 294 25.36 -17.83 -8.29
CA GLN A 294 26.41 -18.79 -8.62
C GLN A 294 27.75 -18.07 -8.48
N GLU A 295 28.63 -18.60 -7.61
CA GLU A 295 29.90 -17.97 -7.28
C GLU A 295 30.99 -19.02 -7.11
N ASN A 296 32.12 -18.85 -7.79
CA ASN A 296 33.26 -19.80 -7.74
C ASN A 296 32.86 -21.26 -8.02
N GLY A 297 31.87 -21.48 -8.90
CA GLY A 297 31.36 -22.80 -9.24
C GLY A 297 30.39 -23.41 -8.23
N HIS A 298 29.94 -22.64 -7.24
CA HIS A 298 29.02 -23.06 -6.19
C HIS A 298 27.73 -22.24 -6.16
N SER A 299 26.63 -22.87 -5.74
CA SER A 299 25.40 -22.16 -5.40
C SER A 299 25.56 -21.51 -4.01
N VAL A 300 25.36 -20.23 -3.92
CA VAL A 300 25.54 -19.44 -2.69
C VAL A 300 24.27 -18.66 -2.36
N ASN A 301 23.82 -18.78 -1.10
CA ASN A 301 22.78 -17.93 -0.52
C ASN A 301 23.45 -16.84 0.31
N ARG A 302 23.25 -15.58 -0.10
CA ARG A 302 23.77 -14.41 0.61
C ARG A 302 22.66 -13.78 1.44
N SER A 303 22.77 -13.86 2.77
CA SER A 303 21.87 -13.15 3.67
C SER A 303 22.27 -11.67 3.74
N ILE A 304 21.30 -10.79 3.61
CA ILE A 304 21.45 -9.34 3.74
C ILE A 304 20.85 -8.95 5.10
N ILE A 305 21.70 -8.54 6.02
CA ILE A 305 21.28 -8.12 7.36
C ILE A 305 20.84 -6.66 7.31
N THR A 306 19.62 -6.40 7.73
CA THR A 306 19.03 -5.07 7.78
C THR A 306 18.52 -4.74 9.18
N PRO A 307 18.41 -3.46 9.55
CA PRO A 307 17.78 -3.06 10.81
C PRO A 307 16.32 -3.53 10.89
N ALA A 308 15.86 -3.84 12.10
CA ALA A 308 14.44 -4.11 12.34
C ALA A 308 13.57 -2.89 11.97
N CYS A 309 12.35 -3.16 11.51
CA CYS A 309 11.41 -2.13 11.05
C CYS A 309 10.00 -2.37 11.63
N GLU A 310 9.78 -1.91 12.86
CA GLU A 310 8.52 -2.12 13.60
C GLU A 310 7.32 -1.37 13.00
N ASP A 311 7.56 -0.22 12.36
CA ASP A 311 6.52 0.60 11.73
C ASP A 311 6.14 0.15 10.31
N MET A 312 6.71 -0.96 9.85
CA MET A 312 6.52 -1.50 8.49
C MET A 312 6.91 -0.53 7.36
N GLY A 313 7.81 0.42 7.60
CA GLY A 313 8.24 1.44 6.65
C GLY A 313 7.28 2.63 6.48
N ARG A 314 6.25 2.73 7.32
CA ARG A 314 5.24 3.80 7.22
C ARG A 314 5.81 5.18 7.51
N ILE A 315 6.67 5.28 8.52
CA ILE A 315 7.36 6.53 8.89
C ILE A 315 8.28 6.98 7.75
N GLY A 316 9.10 6.06 7.23
CA GLY A 316 10.02 6.34 6.12
C GLY A 316 9.29 6.75 4.84
N SER A 317 8.15 6.11 4.53
CA SER A 317 7.33 6.47 3.38
C SER A 317 6.75 7.88 3.49
N ALA A 318 6.22 8.25 4.67
CA ALA A 318 5.71 9.60 4.92
C ALA A 318 6.82 10.67 4.90
N ALA A 319 7.98 10.36 5.48
CA ALA A 319 9.15 11.26 5.43
C ALA A 319 9.64 11.49 3.99
N ASN A 320 9.67 10.44 3.16
CA ASN A 320 10.03 10.56 1.75
C ASN A 320 9.12 11.52 0.98
N PHE A 321 7.82 11.55 1.27
CA PHE A 321 6.91 12.51 0.63
C PHE A 321 7.35 13.97 0.86
N ILE A 322 7.73 14.33 2.08
CA ILE A 322 8.21 15.67 2.40
C ILE A 322 9.53 15.96 1.68
N HIS A 323 10.50 15.03 1.75
CA HIS A 323 11.77 15.17 1.05
C HIS A 323 11.59 15.28 -0.47
N ALA A 324 10.62 14.54 -1.04
CA ALA A 324 10.32 14.62 -2.47
C ALA A 324 9.72 15.98 -2.85
N ILE A 325 8.88 16.59 -2.01
CA ILE A 325 8.36 17.96 -2.24
C ILE A 325 9.51 18.96 -2.24
N GLU A 326 10.44 18.84 -1.29
CA GLU A 326 11.59 19.72 -1.15
C GLU A 326 12.69 19.49 -2.21
N GLY A 327 12.58 18.42 -3.01
CA GLY A 327 13.63 18.03 -3.98
C GLY A 327 14.86 17.41 -3.34
N LYS A 328 14.80 17.00 -2.07
CA LYS A 328 15.90 16.36 -1.32
C LYS A 328 16.04 14.86 -1.59
N ALA A 329 14.98 14.22 -2.06
CA ALA A 329 14.96 12.80 -2.42
C ALA A 329 14.08 12.54 -3.63
N ALA A 330 14.36 11.47 -4.36
CA ALA A 330 13.44 10.93 -5.34
C ALA A 330 12.19 10.38 -4.64
N PRO A 331 10.99 10.51 -5.23
CA PRO A 331 9.78 9.92 -4.68
C PRO A 331 9.85 8.39 -4.72
N LEU A 332 9.41 7.73 -3.64
CA LEU A 332 9.37 6.26 -3.58
C LEU A 332 8.42 5.62 -4.58
N ASN A 333 7.43 6.37 -5.03
CA ASN A 333 6.50 5.93 -6.07
C ASN A 333 6.06 7.09 -6.95
N THR A 334 5.53 6.75 -8.13
CA THR A 334 4.91 7.72 -9.02
C THR A 334 3.43 7.41 -9.20
N PRO A 335 2.61 8.39 -9.55
CA PRO A 335 1.19 8.16 -9.85
C PRO A 335 0.97 7.17 -11.00
N GLU A 336 1.87 7.12 -11.98
CA GLU A 336 1.83 6.19 -13.10
C GLU A 336 2.07 4.75 -12.65
N GLN A 337 2.94 4.52 -11.67
CA GLN A 337 3.11 3.20 -11.04
C GLN A 337 1.84 2.78 -10.31
N ALA A 338 1.21 3.68 -9.57
CA ALA A 338 -0.06 3.42 -8.91
C ALA A 338 -1.19 3.07 -9.91
N LEU A 339 -1.20 3.73 -11.08
CA LEU A 339 -2.14 3.40 -12.16
C LEU A 339 -1.93 1.98 -12.67
N ARG A 340 -0.68 1.59 -12.98
CA ARG A 340 -0.37 0.23 -13.45
C ARG A 340 -0.75 -0.84 -12.42
N LEU A 341 -0.49 -0.59 -11.14
CA LEU A 341 -0.91 -1.49 -10.06
C LEU A 341 -2.42 -1.69 -10.07
N MET A 342 -3.20 -0.59 -10.13
CA MET A 342 -4.65 -0.69 -10.12
C MET A 342 -5.21 -1.28 -11.40
N GLN A 343 -4.56 -1.12 -12.56
CA GLN A 343 -4.91 -1.81 -13.79
C GLN A 343 -4.78 -3.33 -13.64
N VAL A 344 -3.71 -3.82 -13.02
CA VAL A 344 -3.54 -5.25 -12.72
C VAL A 344 -4.63 -5.75 -11.78
N ILE A 345 -4.96 -5.02 -10.72
CA ILE A 345 -6.00 -5.37 -9.76
C ILE A 345 -7.38 -5.42 -10.43
N ASP A 346 -7.74 -4.40 -11.20
CA ASP A 346 -9.01 -4.35 -11.94
C ASP A 346 -9.12 -5.52 -12.93
N ALA A 347 -8.01 -5.85 -13.61
CA ALA A 347 -7.98 -6.97 -14.55
C ALA A 347 -8.10 -8.34 -13.87
N ILE A 348 -7.59 -8.52 -12.64
CA ILE A 348 -7.81 -9.73 -11.85
C ILE A 348 -9.31 -9.89 -11.52
N TYR A 349 -9.98 -8.83 -11.04
CA TYR A 349 -11.41 -8.88 -10.79
C TYR A 349 -12.23 -9.13 -12.06
N ALA A 350 -11.86 -8.51 -13.18
CA ALA A 350 -12.51 -8.73 -14.48
C ALA A 350 -12.32 -10.17 -14.97
N SER A 351 -11.11 -10.72 -14.84
CA SER A 351 -10.80 -12.10 -15.18
C SER A 351 -11.58 -13.09 -14.31
N ALA A 352 -11.61 -12.87 -13.00
CA ALA A 352 -12.38 -13.70 -12.07
C ALA A 352 -13.87 -13.73 -12.41
N LYS A 353 -14.43 -12.59 -12.83
CA LYS A 353 -15.84 -12.47 -13.25
C LYS A 353 -16.11 -13.17 -14.58
N THR A 354 -15.22 -13.01 -15.57
CA THR A 354 -15.44 -13.54 -16.93
C THR A 354 -14.91 -14.95 -17.12
N LYS A 355 -14.09 -15.46 -16.18
CA LYS A 355 -13.37 -16.74 -16.26
C LYS A 355 -12.45 -16.84 -17.49
N LYS A 356 -11.94 -15.69 -17.96
CA LYS A 356 -11.07 -15.56 -19.13
C LYS A 356 -9.89 -14.62 -18.84
N PRO A 357 -8.76 -14.78 -19.54
CA PRO A 357 -7.72 -13.78 -19.52
C PRO A 357 -8.23 -12.41 -19.97
N VAL A 358 -7.68 -11.36 -19.37
CA VAL A 358 -7.99 -9.95 -19.69
C VAL A 358 -6.74 -9.28 -20.22
N SER A 359 -6.86 -8.57 -21.33
CA SER A 359 -5.82 -7.68 -21.86
C SER A 359 -5.93 -6.29 -21.23
N ILE A 360 -4.78 -5.66 -20.95
CA ILE A 360 -4.68 -4.31 -20.37
C ILE A 360 -4.19 -3.33 -21.44
#